data_80ed18a0700b1d24b8fdd80bb45ff891
#
_entry.id   80ed18a0700b1d24b8fdd80bb45ff891
#
_cell.length_a   1.000
_cell.length_b   1.000
_cell.length_c   1.000
_cell.angle_alpha   90.00
_cell.angle_beta   90.00
_cell.angle_gamma   90.00
#
_symmetry.space_group_name_H-M   'P 1'
#
loop_
_entity.id
_entity.type
_entity.pdbx_description
1 polymer ?
#
loop_
_entity_poly.entity_id
_entity_poly.type
_entity_poly.pdbx_seq_one_letter_code
_entity_poly.pdbx_strand_id
1 'polypeptide(L)'
;RILPPDFDPNKKYPVLIYVYGGPGHQTVMNSWNHSDYAWMQILAQNGIICVSINNRGGGARGEAFKKMTYQQLGKYETEDMITLAKYMAAQPYVNPDKIAIYGWSYGGFMATSGITKGADYISTAVAVAPVTNWRYYDNIYTERFMRTPQENPSGYDDNSPINFVEKLKGNYLLCHGSGDDN
;
A
#
# COMPACT_ATOMS: atom_id res chain seq x y z
N ARG A 1 12.74 7.08 3.34
CA ARG A 1 11.85 8.19 3.75
C ARG A 1 12.38 9.52 3.21
N ILE A 2 11.47 10.43 2.92
CA ILE A 2 11.76 11.81 2.56
C ILE A 2 11.18 12.69 3.66
N LEU A 3 12.00 13.57 4.22
CA LEU A 3 11.62 14.50 5.28
C LEU A 3 11.42 15.90 4.70
N PRO A 4 10.59 16.76 5.33
CA PRO A 4 10.54 18.18 5.01
C PRO A 4 11.94 18.83 5.04
N PRO A 5 12.22 19.83 4.16
CA PRO A 5 13.53 20.49 4.14
C PRO A 5 13.92 21.11 5.50
N ASP A 6 12.93 21.72 6.17
CA ASP A 6 13.10 22.33 7.49
C ASP A 6 12.60 21.40 8.61
N PHE A 7 12.98 20.13 8.56
CA PHE A 7 12.56 19.14 9.53
C PHE A 7 13.04 19.48 10.94
N ASP A 8 12.08 19.59 11.85
CA ASP A 8 12.31 19.81 13.28
C ASP A 8 11.78 18.60 14.07
N PRO A 9 12.61 17.83 14.78
CA PRO A 9 12.18 16.65 15.52
C PRO A 9 11.21 16.95 16.67
N ASN A 10 11.05 18.21 17.06
CA ASN A 10 10.12 18.65 18.10
C ASN A 10 8.72 18.98 17.56
N LYS A 11 8.54 19.01 16.24
CA LYS A 11 7.24 19.22 15.58
C LYS A 11 6.57 17.90 15.23
N LYS A 12 5.25 17.94 15.01
CA LYS A 12 4.43 16.81 14.58
C LYS A 12 4.08 16.94 13.10
N TYR A 13 4.43 15.93 12.32
CA TYR A 13 4.20 15.90 10.87
C TYR A 13 3.19 14.83 10.48
N PRO A 14 2.34 15.09 9.47
CA PRO A 14 1.60 14.05 8.79
C PRO A 14 2.54 13.14 8.00
N VAL A 15 2.11 11.90 7.79
CA VAL A 15 2.86 10.90 7.02
C VAL A 15 2.05 10.44 5.83
N LEU A 16 2.69 10.31 4.67
CA LEU A 16 2.17 9.59 3.52
C LEU A 16 2.99 8.31 3.30
N ILE A 17 2.33 7.18 3.35
CA ILE A 17 2.87 5.89 2.92
C ILE A 17 2.59 5.75 1.43
N TYR A 18 3.64 5.71 0.60
CA TYR A 18 3.55 5.39 -0.82
C TYR A 18 3.79 3.90 -1.01
N VAL A 19 2.88 3.22 -1.69
CA VAL A 19 2.95 1.77 -1.90
C VAL A 19 2.55 1.38 -3.33
N TYR A 20 3.30 0.43 -3.91
CA TYR A 20 2.82 -0.44 -4.97
C TYR A 20 2.55 -1.84 -4.42
N GLY A 21 3.56 -2.51 -3.89
CA GLY A 21 3.45 -3.74 -3.10
C GLY A 21 3.35 -5.04 -3.89
N GLY A 22 3.16 -4.99 -5.21
CA GLY A 22 2.90 -6.16 -6.04
C GLY A 22 4.05 -7.17 -6.13
N PRO A 23 3.76 -8.41 -6.55
CA PRO A 23 4.75 -9.49 -6.58
C PRO A 23 6.00 -9.15 -7.37
N GLY A 24 7.16 -9.32 -6.75
CA GLY A 24 8.46 -9.05 -7.37
C GLY A 24 8.83 -7.58 -7.53
N HIS A 25 7.94 -6.66 -7.19
CA HIS A 25 8.20 -5.22 -7.30
C HIS A 25 9.11 -4.72 -6.18
N GLN A 26 9.86 -3.65 -6.47
CA GLN A 26 10.65 -2.89 -5.50
C GLN A 26 10.32 -1.41 -5.61
N THR A 27 9.77 -0.84 -4.57
CA THR A 27 9.53 0.61 -4.47
C THR A 27 10.79 1.34 -4.00
N VAL A 28 11.55 0.72 -3.09
CA VAL A 28 12.78 1.30 -2.54
C VAL A 28 13.99 0.66 -3.20
N MET A 29 14.72 1.46 -3.96
CA MET A 29 15.92 1.06 -4.71
C MET A 29 17.03 2.09 -4.51
N ASN A 30 18.29 1.66 -4.67
CA ASN A 30 19.43 2.57 -4.74
C ASN A 30 19.53 3.17 -6.15
N SER A 31 18.56 3.99 -6.53
CA SER A 31 18.51 4.68 -7.82
C SER A 31 18.03 6.11 -7.65
N TRP A 32 18.54 6.98 -8.52
CA TRP A 32 18.05 8.32 -8.71
C TRP A 32 16.95 8.29 -9.78
N ASN A 33 15.97 9.16 -9.75
CA ASN A 33 14.88 9.24 -10.73
C ASN A 33 13.78 8.15 -10.64
N HIS A 34 13.21 7.98 -9.49
CA HIS A 34 11.90 7.35 -9.39
C HIS A 34 10.82 8.31 -9.94
N SER A 35 9.87 7.82 -10.73
CA SER A 35 8.82 8.66 -11.35
C SER A 35 8.04 9.51 -10.35
N ASP A 36 7.78 8.98 -9.16
CA ASP A 36 7.01 9.68 -8.12
C ASP A 36 7.89 10.50 -7.17
N TYR A 37 9.20 10.49 -7.37
CA TYR A 37 10.14 11.18 -6.49
C TYR A 37 9.90 12.69 -6.45
N ALA A 38 9.70 13.32 -7.61
CA ALA A 38 9.43 14.75 -7.70
C ALA A 38 8.13 15.13 -6.98
N TRP A 39 7.09 14.32 -7.11
CA TRP A 39 5.84 14.50 -6.39
C TRP A 39 6.01 14.36 -4.88
N MET A 40 6.74 13.35 -4.42
CA MET A 40 7.05 13.19 -2.99
C MET A 40 7.88 14.36 -2.45
N GLN A 41 8.76 14.95 -3.27
CA GLN A 41 9.51 16.15 -2.87
C GLN A 41 8.59 17.36 -2.68
N ILE A 42 7.58 17.53 -3.56
CA ILE A 42 6.57 18.59 -3.40
C ILE A 42 5.80 18.38 -2.08
N LEU A 43 5.40 17.16 -1.77
CA LEU A 43 4.72 16.86 -0.51
C LEU A 43 5.61 17.15 0.71
N ALA A 44 6.89 16.77 0.63
CA ALA A 44 7.85 17.05 1.71
C ALA A 44 8.05 18.56 1.93
N GLN A 45 8.12 19.36 0.86
CA GLN A 45 8.18 20.82 0.94
C GLN A 45 6.91 21.42 1.57
N ASN A 46 5.79 20.71 1.50
CA ASN A 46 4.53 21.07 2.16
C ASN A 46 4.38 20.46 3.57
N GLY A 47 5.47 19.96 4.15
CA GLY A 47 5.49 19.48 5.53
C GLY A 47 4.95 18.06 5.73
N ILE A 48 4.93 17.23 4.69
CA ILE A 48 4.49 15.82 4.77
C ILE A 48 5.70 14.91 4.72
N ILE A 49 5.83 13.99 5.66
CA ILE A 49 6.85 12.94 5.61
C ILE A 49 6.37 11.85 4.64
N CYS A 50 7.14 11.57 3.58
CA CYS A 50 6.85 10.48 2.67
C CYS A 50 7.69 9.24 3.01
N VAL A 51 7.05 8.07 3.07
CA VAL A 51 7.72 6.81 3.41
C VAL A 51 7.30 5.69 2.47
N SER A 52 8.23 4.79 2.18
CA SER A 52 7.99 3.54 1.45
C SER A 52 8.84 2.43 2.02
N ILE A 53 8.41 1.20 1.87
CA ILE A 53 9.19 -0.01 2.16
C ILE A 53 9.08 -1.02 1.00
N ASN A 54 10.02 -1.95 0.94
CA ASN A 54 9.89 -3.16 0.14
C ASN A 54 9.27 -4.23 1.03
N ASN A 55 7.98 -4.50 0.82
CA ASN A 55 7.20 -5.47 1.58
C ASN A 55 7.53 -6.92 1.19
N ARG A 56 7.10 -7.86 1.99
CA ARG A 56 7.11 -9.29 1.66
C ARG A 56 6.38 -9.53 0.34
N GLY A 57 6.86 -10.46 -0.47
CA GLY A 57 6.43 -10.68 -1.86
C GLY A 57 7.22 -9.85 -2.88
N GLY A 58 7.96 -8.84 -2.44
CA GLY A 58 8.82 -8.01 -3.29
C GLY A 58 10.06 -8.74 -3.82
N GLY A 59 10.77 -8.09 -4.75
CA GLY A 59 11.98 -8.61 -5.38
C GLY A 59 13.25 -8.47 -4.54
N ALA A 60 14.37 -8.97 -5.10
CA ALA A 60 15.76 -8.78 -4.64
C ALA A 60 16.11 -9.22 -3.20
N ARG A 61 15.28 -10.04 -2.54
CA ARG A 61 15.54 -10.60 -1.21
C ARG A 61 15.47 -12.13 -1.16
N GLY A 62 15.70 -12.75 -2.32
CA GLY A 62 15.65 -14.19 -2.47
C GLY A 62 14.24 -14.74 -2.73
N GLU A 63 14.22 -16.01 -3.11
CA GLU A 63 13.00 -16.68 -3.59
C GLU A 63 11.95 -16.87 -2.48
N ALA A 64 12.40 -17.26 -1.29
CA ALA A 64 11.52 -17.45 -0.15
C ALA A 64 10.74 -16.18 0.20
N PHE A 65 11.42 -15.03 0.23
CA PHE A 65 10.79 -13.72 0.47
C PHE A 65 9.79 -13.36 -0.64
N LYS A 66 10.17 -13.57 -1.90
CA LYS A 66 9.33 -13.28 -3.07
C LYS A 66 8.08 -14.15 -3.12
N LYS A 67 8.17 -15.43 -2.75
CA LYS A 67 7.07 -16.39 -2.85
C LYS A 67 6.14 -16.42 -1.63
N MET A 68 6.42 -15.63 -0.60
CA MET A 68 5.58 -15.61 0.61
C MET A 68 4.10 -15.28 0.33
N THR A 69 3.84 -14.47 -0.69
CA THR A 69 2.49 -14.03 -1.07
C THR A 69 1.76 -14.97 -2.01
N TYR A 70 2.40 -16.07 -2.42
CA TYR A 70 1.78 -17.05 -3.31
C TYR A 70 0.48 -17.62 -2.70
N GLN A 71 -0.60 -17.60 -3.46
CA GLN A 71 -1.96 -17.96 -3.10
C GLN A 71 -2.63 -17.06 -2.02
N GLN A 72 -2.00 -15.95 -1.62
CA GLN A 72 -2.51 -15.06 -0.58
C GLN A 72 -2.08 -13.60 -0.80
N LEU A 73 -2.19 -13.14 -2.06
CA LEU A 73 -1.92 -11.75 -2.42
C LEU A 73 -2.72 -10.80 -1.53
N GLY A 74 -2.05 -9.80 -0.96
CA GLY A 74 -2.62 -8.80 -0.07
C GLY A 74 -2.57 -9.13 1.41
N LYS A 75 -2.21 -10.35 1.80
CA LYS A 75 -2.10 -10.72 3.22
C LYS A 75 -0.88 -10.08 3.88
N TYR A 76 0.29 -10.55 3.50
CA TYR A 76 1.55 -10.12 4.12
C TYR A 76 1.91 -8.68 3.76
N GLU A 77 1.59 -8.28 2.56
CA GLU A 77 1.81 -6.90 2.12
C GLU A 77 1.01 -5.92 2.97
N THR A 78 -0.26 -6.22 3.26
CA THR A 78 -1.11 -5.39 4.13
C THR A 78 -0.59 -5.38 5.56
N GLU A 79 -0.18 -6.52 6.10
CA GLU A 79 0.43 -6.60 7.43
C GLU A 79 1.69 -5.73 7.52
N ASP A 80 2.52 -5.71 6.47
CA ASP A 80 3.73 -4.90 6.41
C ASP A 80 3.41 -3.40 6.36
N MET A 81 2.37 -2.99 5.61
CA MET A 81 1.91 -1.59 5.58
C MET A 81 1.35 -1.15 6.94
N ILE A 82 0.57 -2.00 7.60
CA ILE A 82 0.06 -1.73 8.95
C ILE A 82 1.22 -1.64 9.95
N THR A 83 2.21 -2.51 9.83
CA THR A 83 3.42 -2.47 10.67
C THR A 83 4.21 -1.18 10.45
N LEU A 84 4.34 -0.74 9.20
CA LEU A 84 4.94 0.56 8.89
C LEU A 84 4.16 1.72 9.50
N ALA A 85 2.82 1.70 9.38
CA ALA A 85 1.98 2.74 9.98
C ALA A 85 2.14 2.79 11.50
N LYS A 86 2.15 1.65 12.18
CA LYS A 86 2.43 1.54 13.62
C LYS A 86 3.81 2.09 14.00
N TYR A 87 4.82 1.72 13.23
CA TYR A 87 6.19 2.22 13.43
C TYR A 87 6.26 3.74 13.29
N MET A 88 5.59 4.29 12.27
CA MET A 88 5.56 5.73 12.07
C MET A 88 4.77 6.44 13.18
N ALA A 89 3.62 5.92 13.58
CA ALA A 89 2.82 6.48 14.67
C ALA A 89 3.59 6.58 16.00
N ALA A 90 4.51 5.66 16.25
CA ALA A 90 5.36 5.65 17.44
C ALA A 90 6.52 6.69 17.41
N GLN A 91 6.76 7.34 16.26
CA GLN A 91 7.85 8.31 16.17
C GLN A 91 7.46 9.62 16.85
N PRO A 92 8.38 10.24 17.63
CA PRO A 92 8.07 11.46 18.39
C PRO A 92 7.69 12.65 17.51
N TYR A 93 8.12 12.67 16.26
CA TYR A 93 7.86 13.72 15.26
C TYR A 93 6.68 13.43 14.33
N VAL A 94 5.93 12.35 14.56
CA VAL A 94 4.75 12.00 13.73
C VAL A 94 3.45 12.37 14.45
N ASN A 95 2.49 12.93 13.72
CA ASN A 95 1.11 13.02 14.18
C ASN A 95 0.41 11.67 13.90
N PRO A 96 0.12 10.83 14.91
CA PRO A 96 -0.43 9.50 14.71
C PRO A 96 -1.83 9.50 14.09
N ASP A 97 -2.58 10.61 14.21
CA ASP A 97 -3.91 10.75 13.64
C ASP A 97 -3.89 11.16 12.16
N LYS A 98 -2.70 11.44 11.61
CA LYS A 98 -2.50 11.92 10.24
C LYS A 98 -1.54 11.03 9.46
N ILE A 99 -1.85 9.75 9.39
CA ILE A 99 -1.13 8.78 8.55
C ILE A 99 -2.01 8.41 7.37
N ALA A 100 -1.54 8.74 6.18
CA ALA A 100 -2.20 8.44 4.92
C ALA A 100 -1.46 7.33 4.15
N ILE A 101 -2.19 6.63 3.28
CA ILE A 101 -1.64 5.66 2.33
C ILE A 101 -2.10 6.00 0.91
N TYR A 102 -1.20 5.93 -0.06
CA TYR A 102 -1.48 6.17 -1.47
C TYR A 102 -0.87 5.08 -2.33
N GLY A 103 -1.63 4.64 -3.33
CA GLY A 103 -1.13 3.73 -4.33
C GLY A 103 -2.04 3.60 -5.56
N TRP A 104 -1.44 3.13 -6.66
CA TRP A 104 -2.10 2.93 -7.94
C TRP A 104 -2.10 1.44 -8.30
N SER A 105 -3.17 0.93 -8.94
CA SER A 105 -3.31 -0.45 -9.40
C SER A 105 -3.18 -1.43 -8.23
N TYR A 106 -2.17 -2.29 -8.20
CA TYR A 106 -1.85 -3.10 -7.02
C TYR A 106 -1.65 -2.23 -5.77
N GLY A 107 -1.03 -1.06 -5.92
CA GLY A 107 -0.90 -0.09 -4.84
C GLY A 107 -2.25 0.48 -4.38
N GLY A 108 -3.20 0.64 -5.29
CA GLY A 108 -4.58 0.99 -4.97
C GLY A 108 -5.28 -0.11 -4.15
N PHE A 109 -5.09 -1.38 -4.52
CA PHE A 109 -5.50 -2.54 -3.72
C PHE A 109 -4.88 -2.50 -2.32
N MET A 110 -3.59 -2.17 -2.22
CA MET A 110 -2.89 -2.02 -0.94
C MET A 110 -3.41 -0.85 -0.10
N ALA A 111 -3.70 0.29 -0.74
CA ALA A 111 -4.24 1.46 -0.06
C ALA A 111 -5.65 1.16 0.51
N THR A 112 -6.49 0.47 -0.28
CA THR A 112 -7.82 0.03 0.16
C THR A 112 -7.75 -0.98 1.29
N SER A 113 -6.85 -1.97 1.16
CA SER A 113 -6.61 -2.96 2.22
C SER A 113 -6.05 -2.31 3.49
N GLY A 114 -5.19 -1.32 3.33
CA GLY A 114 -4.60 -0.56 4.43
C GLY A 114 -5.65 0.21 5.24
N ILE A 115 -6.56 0.93 4.58
CA ILE A 115 -7.56 1.73 5.30
C ILE A 115 -8.71 0.89 5.88
N THR A 116 -8.96 -0.30 5.33
CA THR A 116 -9.96 -1.22 5.88
C THR A 116 -9.40 -2.05 7.04
N LYS A 117 -8.33 -2.79 6.81
CA LYS A 117 -7.73 -3.67 7.81
C LYS A 117 -6.84 -2.96 8.83
N GLY A 118 -6.30 -1.80 8.47
CA GLY A 118 -5.41 -0.97 9.29
C GLY A 118 -6.04 0.35 9.76
N ALA A 119 -7.36 0.45 9.79
CA ALA A 119 -8.12 1.66 10.10
C ALA A 119 -7.79 2.32 11.45
N ASP A 120 -7.21 1.58 12.39
CA ASP A 120 -6.79 2.12 13.68
C ASP A 120 -5.46 2.93 13.59
N TYR A 121 -4.73 2.83 12.48
CA TYR A 121 -3.44 3.49 12.26
C TYR A 121 -3.40 4.34 10.99
N ILE A 122 -4.27 4.05 10.02
CA ILE A 122 -4.33 4.74 8.73
C ILE A 122 -5.65 5.49 8.67
N SER A 123 -5.55 6.83 8.71
CA SER A 123 -6.70 7.72 8.77
C SER A 123 -7.20 8.20 7.40
N THR A 124 -6.37 8.03 6.37
CA THR A 124 -6.71 8.50 5.01
C THR A 124 -6.11 7.55 3.98
N ALA A 125 -6.85 7.23 2.94
CA ALA A 125 -6.32 6.51 1.79
C ALA A 125 -6.75 7.13 0.47
N VAL A 126 -5.83 7.12 -0.50
CA VAL A 126 -6.09 7.45 -1.89
C VAL A 126 -5.74 6.22 -2.73
N ALA A 127 -6.74 5.62 -3.34
CA ALA A 127 -6.61 4.43 -4.17
C ALA A 127 -6.96 4.77 -5.63
N VAL A 128 -5.98 4.64 -6.51
CA VAL A 128 -6.16 4.89 -7.93
C VAL A 128 -6.26 3.55 -8.66
N ALA A 129 -7.34 3.35 -9.41
CA ALA A 129 -7.62 2.14 -10.19
C ALA A 129 -7.34 0.83 -9.39
N PRO A 130 -7.89 0.69 -8.17
CA PRO A 130 -7.57 -0.44 -7.31
C PRO A 130 -8.22 -1.74 -7.81
N VAL A 131 -7.49 -2.84 -7.71
CA VAL A 131 -8.13 -4.15 -7.64
C VAL A 131 -8.84 -4.27 -6.29
N THR A 132 -10.13 -4.57 -6.27
CA THR A 132 -10.92 -4.73 -5.04
C THR A 132 -11.27 -6.17 -4.73
N ASN A 133 -11.24 -7.03 -5.76
CA ASN A 133 -11.34 -8.48 -5.64
C ASN A 133 -10.61 -9.12 -6.81
N TRP A 134 -9.68 -10.01 -6.54
CA TRP A 134 -8.90 -10.71 -7.56
C TRP A 134 -9.73 -11.61 -8.47
N ARG A 135 -10.96 -11.94 -8.10
CA ARG A 135 -11.90 -12.69 -8.96
C ARG A 135 -12.31 -11.94 -10.23
N TYR A 136 -12.10 -10.62 -10.26
CA TYR A 136 -12.49 -9.74 -11.36
C TYR A 136 -11.30 -9.26 -12.20
N TYR A 137 -10.09 -9.70 -11.86
CA TYR A 137 -8.90 -9.37 -12.63
C TYR A 137 -8.57 -10.48 -13.65
N ASP A 138 -7.72 -10.19 -14.64
CA ASP A 138 -7.40 -11.15 -15.70
C ASP A 138 -6.78 -12.45 -15.20
N ASN A 139 -7.01 -13.56 -15.91
CA ASN A 139 -6.59 -14.90 -15.52
C ASN A 139 -5.08 -15.08 -15.60
N ILE A 140 -4.43 -14.55 -16.66
CA ILE A 140 -2.99 -14.76 -16.90
C ILE A 140 -2.17 -14.20 -15.74
N TYR A 141 -2.54 -13.04 -15.23
CA TYR A 141 -1.89 -12.46 -14.06
C TYR A 141 -2.32 -13.16 -12.77
N THR A 142 -3.64 -13.24 -12.55
CA THR A 142 -4.18 -13.64 -11.25
C THR A 142 -3.90 -15.09 -10.92
N GLU A 143 -4.17 -16.02 -11.82
CA GLU A 143 -4.01 -17.47 -11.56
C GLU A 143 -2.54 -17.87 -11.38
N ARG A 144 -1.62 -17.14 -12.00
CA ARG A 144 -0.17 -17.33 -11.78
C ARG A 144 0.22 -17.19 -10.31
N PHE A 145 -0.44 -16.29 -9.59
CA PHE A 145 -0.12 -15.99 -8.19
C PHE A 145 -1.09 -16.60 -7.20
N MET A 146 -2.34 -16.85 -7.61
CA MET A 146 -3.43 -17.23 -6.74
C MET A 146 -4.02 -18.61 -7.03
N ARG A 147 -3.64 -19.26 -8.15
CA ARG A 147 -4.37 -20.36 -8.76
C ARG A 147 -5.80 -19.94 -9.15
N THR A 148 -6.67 -20.90 -9.46
CA THR A 148 -8.08 -20.61 -9.74
C THR A 148 -8.86 -20.32 -8.45
N PRO A 149 -9.96 -19.55 -8.52
CA PRO A 149 -10.82 -19.32 -7.37
C PRO A 149 -11.43 -20.59 -6.78
N GLN A 150 -11.61 -21.64 -7.60
CA GLN A 150 -12.12 -22.94 -7.16
C GLN A 150 -11.10 -23.72 -6.32
N GLU A 151 -9.81 -23.59 -6.66
CA GLU A 151 -8.72 -24.25 -5.91
C GLU A 151 -8.34 -23.49 -4.65
N ASN A 152 -8.54 -22.18 -4.62
CA ASN A 152 -8.07 -21.29 -3.54
C ASN A 152 -9.10 -20.23 -3.13
N PRO A 153 -10.34 -20.62 -2.76
CA PRO A 153 -11.40 -19.65 -2.45
C PRO A 153 -11.04 -18.70 -1.31
N SER A 154 -10.44 -19.21 -0.23
CA SER A 154 -10.06 -18.40 0.93
C SER A 154 -8.95 -17.38 0.60
N GLY A 155 -7.99 -17.75 -0.24
CA GLY A 155 -6.94 -16.82 -0.67
C GLY A 155 -7.51 -15.59 -1.38
N TYR A 156 -8.57 -15.78 -2.16
CA TYR A 156 -9.29 -14.69 -2.82
C TYR A 156 -10.13 -13.88 -1.83
N ASP A 157 -10.93 -14.53 -1.01
CA ASP A 157 -11.97 -13.88 -0.21
C ASP A 157 -11.39 -13.18 1.05
N ASP A 158 -10.45 -13.83 1.74
CA ASP A 158 -9.83 -13.29 2.96
C ASP A 158 -8.92 -12.08 2.70
N ASN A 159 -8.52 -11.88 1.44
CA ASN A 159 -7.59 -10.81 1.06
C ASN A 159 -8.21 -9.75 0.14
N SER A 160 -9.45 -9.89 -0.26
CA SER A 160 -10.16 -8.90 -1.08
C SER A 160 -10.73 -7.79 -0.20
N PRO A 161 -10.28 -6.53 -0.36
CA PRO A 161 -10.70 -5.43 0.53
C PRO A 161 -12.19 -5.12 0.47
N ILE A 162 -12.87 -5.45 -0.62
CA ILE A 162 -14.34 -5.30 -0.74
C ILE A 162 -15.10 -6.09 0.34
N ASN A 163 -14.52 -7.17 0.87
CA ASN A 163 -15.11 -7.98 1.94
C ASN A 163 -14.89 -7.40 3.34
N PHE A 164 -14.24 -6.24 3.45
CA PHE A 164 -13.91 -5.58 4.72
C PHE A 164 -14.33 -4.11 4.77
N VAL A 165 -15.26 -3.70 3.90
CA VAL A 165 -15.70 -2.30 3.79
C VAL A 165 -16.33 -1.77 5.07
N GLU A 166 -16.93 -2.63 5.87
CA GLU A 166 -17.50 -2.30 7.18
C GLU A 166 -16.44 -1.86 8.21
N LYS A 167 -15.17 -2.20 7.98
CA LYS A 167 -14.04 -1.78 8.83
C LYS A 167 -13.48 -0.43 8.44
N LEU A 168 -13.91 0.16 7.33
CA LEU A 168 -13.42 1.44 6.87
C LEU A 168 -13.76 2.53 7.88
N LYS A 169 -12.71 3.23 8.32
CA LYS A 169 -12.81 4.44 9.13
C LYS A 169 -11.99 5.53 8.44
N GLY A 170 -12.32 6.80 8.70
CA GLY A 170 -11.56 7.90 8.13
C GLY A 170 -11.92 8.25 6.69
N ASN A 171 -10.97 8.80 5.94
CA ASN A 171 -11.20 9.39 4.63
C ASN A 171 -10.70 8.46 3.52
N TYR A 172 -11.55 8.14 2.57
CA TYR A 172 -11.20 7.30 1.43
C TYR A 172 -11.53 7.99 0.11
N LEU A 173 -10.51 8.22 -0.72
CA LEU A 173 -10.65 8.72 -2.07
C LEU A 173 -10.38 7.59 -3.07
N LEU A 174 -11.40 7.22 -3.82
CA LEU A 174 -11.31 6.28 -4.93
C LEU A 174 -11.27 7.05 -6.25
N CYS A 175 -10.23 6.84 -7.04
CA CYS A 175 -10.11 7.36 -8.40
C CYS A 175 -10.08 6.19 -9.37
N HIS A 176 -10.92 6.25 -10.43
CA HIS A 176 -10.97 5.19 -11.44
C HIS A 176 -11.35 5.78 -12.80
N GLY A 177 -10.76 5.25 -13.87
CA GLY A 177 -11.12 5.62 -15.23
C GLY A 177 -12.43 4.96 -15.65
N SER A 178 -13.36 5.73 -16.22
CA SER A 178 -14.62 5.18 -16.73
C SER A 178 -14.47 4.25 -17.93
N GLY A 179 -13.34 4.33 -18.61
CA GLY A 179 -12.98 3.44 -19.73
C GLY A 179 -11.84 2.48 -19.41
N ASP A 180 -11.55 2.27 -18.12
CA ASP A 180 -10.55 1.30 -17.67
C ASP A 180 -11.11 -0.12 -17.87
N ASP A 181 -10.49 -0.87 -18.76
CA ASP A 181 -10.87 -2.24 -19.15
C ASP A 181 -9.93 -3.32 -18.57
N ASN A 182 -9.04 -2.92 -17.71
CA ASN A 182 -8.00 -3.80 -17.15
C ASN A 182 -8.49 -4.68 -15.97
#